data_f4db9efcd3011b90ca3941d3838b9bad
#
_entry.id   f4db9efcd3011b90ca3941d3838b9bad
#
_cell.length_a   1.000
_cell.length_b   1.000
_cell.length_c   1.000
_cell.angle_alpha   90.00
_cell.angle_beta   90.00
_cell.angle_gamma   90.00
#
_symmetry.space_group_name_H-M   'P 1'
#
loop_
_entity.id
_entity.type
_entity.pdbx_description
1 polymer ?
#
loop_
_entity_poly.entity_id
_entity_poly.type
_entity_poly.pdbx_seq_one_letter_code
_entity_poly.pdbx_strand_id
1 'polypeptide(L)'
;LTQLVDSYWATRLKESPVLASSLGIDTYAGELADYSLAGRDRRAATAASFLEQLQSIPADQLSPDARLEFGILQRKLRETIEANRMGQRSINFTNRSGWHLAIAALAGQVPFRNKADFESYNRRLQQYARVNDESIAVANVAIEGGYTLPCDAIEGYEESINGLIAEDVENSRFYAPYTRKRPDTISESDFDALSEQAAATIDSVIHPALRKHAHWYLETYKPACRVEPGVAAQQGGDQYYAFRIWQQTTTSLSADEIHATGLSEVARIRAEMIEVAKAAGYESREAFVEHLRTDPRYYAKTPEELMEKVARETKLIDGKMPGLFGKLPRLPYGIKEIPREAAERTTTAYYLRGAPDIGIAGFYFVNTSKLDQRPFWEIPALSLHEAVPGHHHQIALQQELSVSDFRKHGARFNVFSEGWALYAERLGIDMEIYDTPAKDMGRLSYEMWRACRLVVDTGIHAKGWSKARAVAFMTDNTALSHAN
;
A
#
# COMPACT_ATOMS: atom_id res chain seq x y z
N LEU A 1 7.13 -6.72 30.22
CA LEU A 1 7.02 -6.34 28.82
C LEU A 1 5.80 -6.98 28.17
N THR A 2 5.63 -8.30 28.20
CA THR A 2 4.53 -9.03 27.53
C THR A 2 3.16 -8.44 27.85
N GLN A 3 2.84 -8.23 29.13
CA GLN A 3 1.56 -7.63 29.54
C GLN A 3 1.34 -6.23 28.94
N LEU A 4 2.40 -5.43 28.82
CA LEU A 4 2.33 -4.09 28.24
C LEU A 4 2.06 -4.19 26.72
N VAL A 5 2.72 -5.09 26.02
CA VAL A 5 2.50 -5.35 24.59
C VAL A 5 1.06 -5.80 24.32
N ASP A 6 0.56 -6.74 25.14
CA ASP A 6 -0.83 -7.25 25.02
C ASP A 6 -1.85 -6.14 25.29
N SER A 7 -1.62 -5.30 26.30
CA SER A 7 -2.47 -4.14 26.61
C SER A 7 -2.47 -3.10 25.49
N TYR A 8 -1.29 -2.82 24.93
CA TYR A 8 -1.18 -1.94 23.77
C TYR A 8 -1.92 -2.52 22.57
N TRP A 9 -1.74 -3.82 22.30
CA TRP A 9 -2.41 -4.48 21.17
C TRP A 9 -3.93 -4.47 21.31
N ALA A 10 -4.45 -4.79 22.49
CA ALA A 10 -5.89 -4.68 22.77
C ALA A 10 -6.42 -3.27 22.55
N THR A 11 -5.69 -2.25 23.01
CA THR A 11 -6.02 -0.84 22.78
C THR A 11 -6.01 -0.50 21.28
N ARG A 12 -5.01 -0.99 20.55
CA ARG A 12 -4.88 -0.79 19.10
C ARG A 12 -6.04 -1.41 18.32
N LEU A 13 -6.50 -2.59 18.71
CA LEU A 13 -7.67 -3.25 18.10
C LEU A 13 -8.95 -2.47 18.35
N LYS A 14 -9.16 -1.96 19.56
CA LYS A 14 -10.28 -1.09 19.90
C LYS A 14 -10.31 0.19 19.06
N GLU A 15 -9.15 0.83 18.88
CA GLU A 15 -9.02 2.05 18.07
C GLU A 15 -9.02 1.77 16.54
N SER A 16 -9.00 0.50 16.14
CA SER A 16 -9.02 0.06 14.74
C SER A 16 -9.99 -1.11 14.51
N PRO A 17 -11.29 -0.88 14.63
CA PRO A 17 -12.31 -1.95 14.58
C PRO A 17 -12.29 -2.78 13.29
N VAL A 18 -11.96 -2.16 12.15
CA VAL A 18 -11.84 -2.86 10.86
C VAL A 18 -10.66 -3.84 10.87
N LEU A 19 -9.52 -3.44 11.46
CA LEU A 19 -8.38 -4.35 11.64
C LEU A 19 -8.78 -5.52 12.54
N ALA A 20 -9.47 -5.28 13.65
CA ALA A 20 -9.95 -6.36 14.51
C ALA A 20 -10.81 -7.37 13.73
N SER A 21 -11.79 -6.89 12.95
CA SER A 21 -12.63 -7.76 12.12
C SER A 21 -11.86 -8.53 11.06
N SER A 22 -10.83 -7.90 10.43
CA SER A 22 -9.99 -8.58 9.44
C SER A 22 -9.12 -9.70 10.04
N LEU A 23 -8.93 -9.68 11.35
CA LEU A 23 -8.25 -10.72 12.14
C LEU A 23 -9.23 -11.72 12.79
N GLY A 24 -10.52 -11.64 12.46
CA GLY A 24 -11.55 -12.53 13.02
C GLY A 24 -11.98 -12.18 14.44
N ILE A 25 -11.66 -10.96 14.93
CA ILE A 25 -12.05 -10.49 16.26
C ILE A 25 -13.35 -9.69 16.14
N ASP A 26 -14.45 -10.28 16.59
CA ASP A 26 -15.80 -9.75 16.41
C ASP A 26 -16.24 -8.71 17.46
N THR A 27 -15.44 -8.47 18.52
CA THR A 27 -15.77 -7.57 19.64
C THR A 27 -16.17 -6.17 19.18
N TYR A 28 -15.58 -5.66 18.10
CA TYR A 28 -15.82 -4.32 17.56
C TYR A 28 -16.44 -4.37 16.16
N ALA A 29 -17.10 -5.46 15.78
CA ALA A 29 -17.49 -5.75 14.42
C ALA A 29 -18.43 -4.70 13.77
N GLY A 30 -19.28 -4.03 14.57
CA GLY A 30 -20.20 -3.00 14.06
C GLY A 30 -19.67 -1.57 14.13
N GLU A 31 -18.40 -1.36 14.54
CA GLU A 31 -17.85 -0.04 14.77
C GLU A 31 -16.94 0.42 13.65
N LEU A 32 -16.83 1.75 13.47
CA LEU A 32 -15.77 2.42 12.73
C LEU A 32 -14.94 3.26 13.70
N ALA A 33 -13.66 3.45 13.36
CA ALA A 33 -12.76 4.27 14.13
C ALA A 33 -13.29 5.71 14.33
N ASP A 34 -12.76 6.39 15.33
CA ASP A 34 -12.92 7.83 15.50
C ASP A 34 -11.93 8.55 14.57
N TYR A 35 -12.45 9.20 13.53
CA TYR A 35 -11.67 9.93 12.51
C TYR A 35 -11.42 11.40 12.88
N SER A 36 -12.03 11.89 13.98
CA SER A 36 -11.90 13.27 14.42
C SER A 36 -10.48 13.65 14.85
N LEU A 37 -10.20 14.95 14.90
CA LEU A 37 -8.94 15.47 15.47
C LEU A 37 -8.76 15.04 16.91
N ALA A 38 -9.81 15.15 17.73
CA ALA A 38 -9.80 14.72 19.13
C ALA A 38 -9.45 13.23 19.28
N GLY A 39 -9.99 12.38 18.41
CA GLY A 39 -9.64 10.96 18.36
C GLY A 39 -8.17 10.72 18.00
N ARG A 40 -7.62 11.53 17.11
CA ARG A 40 -6.18 11.46 16.73
C ARG A 40 -5.28 11.91 17.88
N ASP A 41 -5.62 13.01 18.54
CA ASP A 41 -4.90 13.52 19.70
C ASP A 41 -4.96 12.53 20.87
N ARG A 42 -6.11 11.93 21.14
CA ARG A 42 -6.27 10.88 22.15
C ARG A 42 -5.36 9.68 21.88
N ARG A 43 -5.30 9.21 20.63
CA ARG A 43 -4.38 8.11 20.26
C ARG A 43 -2.91 8.46 20.49
N ALA A 44 -2.51 9.68 20.20
CA ALA A 44 -1.14 10.16 20.48
C ALA A 44 -0.85 10.24 21.99
N ALA A 45 -1.80 10.73 22.78
CA ALA A 45 -1.68 10.77 24.25
C ALA A 45 -1.61 9.35 24.84
N THR A 46 -2.43 8.43 24.33
CA THR A 46 -2.38 7.01 24.71
C THR A 46 -1.03 6.38 24.38
N ALA A 47 -0.48 6.68 23.19
CA ALA A 47 0.85 6.21 22.80
C ALA A 47 1.95 6.78 23.71
N ALA A 48 1.84 8.04 24.15
CA ALA A 48 2.79 8.64 25.11
C ALA A 48 2.75 7.92 26.47
N SER A 49 1.56 7.62 26.99
CA SER A 49 1.42 6.86 28.24
C SER A 49 2.03 5.46 28.15
N PHE A 50 1.81 4.75 27.03
CA PHE A 50 2.48 3.45 26.81
C PHE A 50 3.99 3.57 26.67
N LEU A 51 4.50 4.65 26.09
CA LEU A 51 5.92 4.90 25.97
C LEU A 51 6.59 5.13 27.35
N GLU A 52 5.96 5.88 28.25
CA GLU A 52 6.43 6.07 29.62
C GLU A 52 6.49 4.74 30.38
N GLN A 53 5.43 3.93 30.30
CA GLN A 53 5.41 2.59 30.90
C GLN A 53 6.50 1.69 30.33
N LEU A 54 6.70 1.73 29.01
CA LEU A 54 7.74 0.94 28.34
C LEU A 54 9.14 1.34 28.82
N GLN A 55 9.39 2.65 28.94
CA GLN A 55 10.69 3.18 29.39
C GLN A 55 11.02 2.86 30.85
N SER A 56 10.03 2.51 31.67
CA SER A 56 10.26 2.05 33.04
C SER A 56 10.80 0.62 33.13
N ILE A 57 10.78 -0.14 32.02
CA ILE A 57 11.28 -1.51 31.96
C ILE A 57 12.80 -1.48 31.68
N PRO A 58 13.65 -2.10 32.51
CA PRO A 58 15.10 -2.14 32.29
C PRO A 58 15.40 -3.02 31.05
N ALA A 59 15.70 -2.38 29.94
CA ALA A 59 15.89 -3.05 28.64
C ALA A 59 17.15 -3.95 28.61
N ASP A 60 18.14 -3.66 29.43
CA ASP A 60 19.37 -4.43 29.58
C ASP A 60 19.15 -5.83 30.20
N GLN A 61 18.08 -5.97 30.99
CA GLN A 61 17.69 -7.24 31.61
C GLN A 61 16.81 -8.13 30.71
N LEU A 62 16.40 -7.63 29.57
CA LEU A 62 15.55 -8.38 28.64
C LEU A 62 16.36 -9.40 27.83
N SER A 63 15.74 -10.54 27.50
CA SER A 63 16.28 -11.49 26.53
C SER A 63 16.42 -10.82 25.15
N PRO A 64 17.25 -11.36 24.24
CA PRO A 64 17.41 -10.79 22.90
C PRO A 64 16.09 -10.59 22.14
N ASP A 65 15.19 -11.57 22.21
CA ASP A 65 13.88 -11.49 21.54
C ASP A 65 12.94 -10.44 22.19
N ALA A 66 12.89 -10.42 23.54
CA ALA A 66 12.12 -9.40 24.27
C ALA A 66 12.69 -7.99 24.03
N ARG A 67 14.00 -7.85 23.87
CA ARG A 67 14.63 -6.55 23.54
C ARG A 67 14.26 -6.08 22.14
N LEU A 68 14.15 -7.01 21.18
CA LEU A 68 13.66 -6.71 19.84
C LEU A 68 12.20 -6.21 19.90
N GLU A 69 11.33 -6.91 20.64
CA GLU A 69 9.92 -6.50 20.80
C GLU A 69 9.80 -5.14 21.49
N PHE A 70 10.60 -4.90 22.54
CA PHE A 70 10.71 -3.58 23.20
C PHE A 70 11.06 -2.49 22.19
N GLY A 71 12.08 -2.68 21.35
CA GLY A 71 12.53 -1.71 20.36
C GLY A 71 11.47 -1.44 19.28
N ILE A 72 10.78 -2.48 18.82
CA ILE A 72 9.68 -2.36 17.85
C ILE A 72 8.52 -1.54 18.43
N LEU A 73 8.08 -1.87 19.65
CA LEU A 73 7.00 -1.14 20.31
C LEU A 73 7.38 0.32 20.56
N GLN A 74 8.59 0.56 21.10
CA GLN A 74 9.11 1.91 21.32
C GLN A 74 9.08 2.75 20.05
N ARG A 75 9.51 2.15 18.93
CA ARG A 75 9.52 2.80 17.62
C ARG A 75 8.10 3.17 17.18
N LYS A 76 7.15 2.25 17.26
CA LYS A 76 5.76 2.49 16.82
C LYS A 76 5.05 3.54 17.69
N LEU A 77 5.30 3.55 18.98
CA LEU A 77 4.77 4.58 19.88
C LEU A 77 5.33 5.97 19.52
N ARG A 78 6.66 6.09 19.34
CA ARG A 78 7.29 7.34 18.90
C ARG A 78 6.78 7.80 17.53
N GLU A 79 6.62 6.90 16.55
CA GLU A 79 6.05 7.24 15.25
C GLU A 79 4.64 7.86 15.39
N THR A 80 3.79 7.30 16.24
CA THR A 80 2.43 7.81 16.48
C THR A 80 2.45 9.21 17.11
N ILE A 81 3.29 9.43 18.12
CA ILE A 81 3.43 10.71 18.81
C ILE A 81 3.96 11.79 17.86
N GLU A 82 5.05 11.49 17.16
CA GLU A 82 5.69 12.43 16.25
C GLU A 82 4.81 12.75 15.02
N ALA A 83 4.11 11.77 14.47
CA ALA A 83 3.17 11.99 13.39
C ALA A 83 2.07 13.00 13.78
N ASN A 84 1.56 12.88 15.01
CA ASN A 84 0.56 13.82 15.51
C ASN A 84 1.15 15.22 15.73
N ARG A 85 2.36 15.30 16.31
CA ARG A 85 3.07 16.55 16.56
C ARG A 85 3.42 17.28 15.25
N MET A 86 3.84 16.56 14.23
CA MET A 86 4.25 17.12 12.93
C MET A 86 3.08 17.46 12.00
N GLY A 87 1.84 17.38 12.45
CA GLY A 87 0.68 17.74 11.65
C GLY A 87 0.26 16.70 10.60
N GLN A 88 0.90 15.53 10.53
CA GLN A 88 0.49 14.43 9.64
C GLN A 88 -0.98 14.05 9.87
N ARG A 89 -1.48 14.29 11.06
CA ARG A 89 -2.88 14.08 11.44
C ARG A 89 -3.90 14.78 10.55
N SER A 90 -3.54 15.89 9.90
CA SER A 90 -4.44 16.65 9.03
C SER A 90 -4.39 16.19 7.56
N ILE A 91 -3.43 15.36 7.16
CA ILE A 91 -3.32 14.79 5.82
C ILE A 91 -4.04 13.44 5.82
N ASN A 92 -5.27 13.38 5.34
CA ASN A 92 -6.14 12.22 5.46
C ASN A 92 -6.65 11.64 4.13
N PHE A 93 -6.20 12.16 3.00
CA PHE A 93 -6.49 11.62 1.66
C PHE A 93 -5.36 11.93 0.66
N THR A 94 -5.39 11.24 -0.46
CA THR A 94 -4.60 11.48 -1.69
C THR A 94 -5.49 11.16 -2.89
N ASN A 95 -5.05 11.39 -4.11
CA ASN A 95 -5.80 10.99 -5.31
C ASN A 95 -6.08 9.47 -5.41
N ARG A 96 -5.38 8.64 -4.63
CA ARG A 96 -5.52 7.16 -4.61
C ARG A 96 -6.08 6.61 -3.31
N SER A 97 -6.30 7.45 -2.32
CA SER A 97 -6.77 7.03 -0.99
C SER A 97 -7.62 8.10 -0.35
N GLY A 98 -8.52 7.68 0.54
CA GLY A 98 -9.38 8.57 1.30
C GLY A 98 -10.40 7.74 2.05
N TRP A 99 -11.14 8.35 2.96
CA TRP A 99 -12.15 7.65 3.76
C TRP A 99 -13.27 7.05 2.91
N HIS A 100 -13.65 7.70 1.78
CA HIS A 100 -14.65 7.19 0.85
C HIS A 100 -14.21 5.86 0.23
N LEU A 101 -12.97 5.75 -0.23
CA LEU A 101 -12.43 4.51 -0.79
C LEU A 101 -12.22 3.44 0.29
N ALA A 102 -11.75 3.84 1.49
CA ALA A 102 -11.53 2.92 2.59
C ALA A 102 -12.82 2.25 3.06
N ILE A 103 -13.91 3.03 3.18
CA ILE A 103 -15.21 2.47 3.57
C ILE A 103 -15.84 1.65 2.44
N ALA A 104 -15.73 2.07 1.18
CA ALA A 104 -16.18 1.28 0.04
C ALA A 104 -15.44 -0.08 -0.10
N ALA A 105 -14.21 -0.16 0.39
CA ALA A 105 -13.42 -1.40 0.38
C ALA A 105 -13.76 -2.36 1.54
N LEU A 106 -14.59 -1.98 2.51
CA LEU A 106 -14.94 -2.82 3.67
C LEU A 106 -15.51 -4.18 3.28
N ALA A 107 -16.32 -4.23 2.23
CA ALA A 107 -16.91 -5.46 1.70
C ALA A 107 -15.90 -6.57 1.35
N GLY A 108 -14.63 -6.19 1.11
CA GLY A 108 -13.53 -7.13 0.87
C GLY A 108 -12.62 -7.40 2.09
N GLN A 109 -12.85 -6.70 3.21
CA GLN A 109 -11.95 -6.73 4.37
C GLN A 109 -12.57 -7.36 5.61
N VAL A 110 -13.91 -7.49 5.66
CA VAL A 110 -14.64 -8.03 6.79
C VAL A 110 -15.36 -9.31 6.41
N PRO A 111 -15.65 -10.21 7.38
CA PRO A 111 -16.34 -11.46 7.09
C PRO A 111 -17.84 -11.27 6.83
N PHE A 112 -18.45 -12.25 6.10
CA PHE A 112 -19.88 -12.36 5.81
C PHE A 112 -20.32 -13.82 5.94
N ARG A 113 -20.11 -14.42 7.12
CA ARG A 113 -20.34 -15.84 7.42
C ARG A 113 -21.77 -16.15 7.89
N ASN A 114 -22.39 -15.16 8.55
CA ASN A 114 -23.66 -15.32 9.25
C ASN A 114 -24.41 -13.97 9.37
N LYS A 115 -25.64 -13.99 9.89
CA LYS A 115 -26.48 -12.80 10.06
C LYS A 115 -25.79 -11.66 10.82
N ALA A 116 -25.05 -11.97 11.89
CA ALA A 116 -24.39 -10.96 12.72
C ALA A 116 -23.29 -10.21 11.97
N ASP A 117 -22.60 -10.86 11.02
CA ASP A 117 -21.61 -10.22 10.16
C ASP A 117 -22.26 -9.15 9.26
N PHE A 118 -23.40 -9.47 8.62
CA PHE A 118 -24.17 -8.52 7.80
C PHE A 118 -24.78 -7.38 8.62
N GLU A 119 -25.33 -7.67 9.80
CA GLU A 119 -25.81 -6.64 10.73
C GLU A 119 -24.68 -5.69 11.14
N SER A 120 -23.49 -6.23 11.39
CA SER A 120 -22.31 -5.45 11.74
C SER A 120 -21.86 -4.56 10.58
N TYR A 121 -21.91 -5.09 9.37
CA TYR A 121 -21.62 -4.30 8.16
C TYR A 121 -22.62 -3.16 7.99
N ASN A 122 -23.92 -3.41 8.10
CA ASN A 122 -24.95 -2.38 8.00
C ASN A 122 -24.78 -1.28 9.07
N ARG A 123 -24.44 -1.65 10.31
CA ARG A 123 -24.12 -0.65 11.36
C ARG A 123 -22.93 0.23 10.98
N ARG A 124 -21.91 -0.31 10.27
CA ARG A 124 -20.80 0.49 9.75
C ARG A 124 -21.22 1.45 8.65
N LEU A 125 -22.06 0.99 7.71
CA LEU A 125 -22.60 1.85 6.65
C LEU A 125 -23.34 3.06 7.22
N GLN A 126 -24.14 2.87 8.27
CA GLN A 126 -24.89 3.94 8.97
C GLN A 126 -23.97 5.01 9.57
N GLN A 127 -22.71 4.69 9.88
CA GLN A 127 -21.73 5.64 10.43
C GLN A 127 -21.01 6.45 9.36
N TYR A 128 -21.28 6.21 8.07
CA TYR A 128 -20.53 6.85 6.98
C TYR A 128 -20.62 8.38 7.03
N ALA A 129 -21.78 8.96 7.29
CA ALA A 129 -21.94 10.41 7.36
C ALA A 129 -21.09 11.02 8.47
N ARG A 130 -20.99 10.38 9.65
CA ARG A 130 -20.11 10.80 10.74
C ARG A 130 -18.65 10.79 10.31
N VAL A 131 -18.18 9.68 9.73
CA VAL A 131 -16.78 9.56 9.25
C VAL A 131 -16.47 10.60 8.19
N ASN A 132 -17.42 10.87 7.30
CA ASN A 132 -17.28 11.90 6.28
C ASN A 132 -17.10 13.28 6.89
N ASP A 133 -17.96 13.66 7.84
CA ASP A 133 -17.92 14.97 8.49
C ASP A 133 -16.64 15.17 9.33
N GLU A 134 -16.25 14.15 10.10
CA GLU A 134 -15.01 14.15 10.87
C GLU A 134 -13.78 14.30 9.93
N SER A 135 -13.79 13.61 8.80
CA SER A 135 -12.69 13.65 7.84
C SER A 135 -12.58 14.99 7.11
N ILE A 136 -13.71 15.59 6.73
CA ILE A 136 -13.77 16.94 6.17
C ILE A 136 -13.23 17.96 7.19
N ALA A 137 -13.66 17.86 8.46
CA ALA A 137 -13.18 18.76 9.51
C ALA A 137 -11.66 18.67 9.70
N VAL A 138 -11.09 17.46 9.64
CA VAL A 138 -9.64 17.24 9.68
C VAL A 138 -8.94 17.88 8.49
N ALA A 139 -9.48 17.72 7.29
CA ALA A 139 -8.88 18.31 6.09
C ALA A 139 -8.99 19.85 6.07
N ASN A 140 -10.02 20.44 6.67
CA ASN A 140 -10.12 21.90 6.85
C ASN A 140 -8.97 22.44 7.72
N VAL A 141 -8.55 21.70 8.75
CA VAL A 141 -7.36 22.08 9.55
C VAL A 141 -6.09 22.08 8.70
N ALA A 142 -5.98 21.17 7.70
CA ALA A 142 -4.87 21.21 6.75
C ALA A 142 -4.90 22.48 5.87
N ILE A 143 -6.08 22.91 5.42
CA ILE A 143 -6.25 24.16 4.66
C ILE A 143 -5.82 25.37 5.51
N GLU A 144 -6.34 25.48 6.73
CA GLU A 144 -6.03 26.57 7.66
C GLU A 144 -4.54 26.63 8.02
N GLY A 145 -3.90 25.46 8.15
CA GLY A 145 -2.47 25.32 8.46
C GLY A 145 -1.53 25.41 7.26
N GLY A 146 -2.05 25.54 6.04
CA GLY A 146 -1.24 25.54 4.82
C GLY A 146 -0.64 24.18 4.43
N TYR A 147 -1.20 23.07 4.92
CA TYR A 147 -0.74 21.68 4.67
C TYR A 147 -1.55 20.98 3.58
N THR A 148 -1.93 21.69 2.52
CA THR A 148 -2.67 21.11 1.41
C THR A 148 -1.78 20.30 0.47
N LEU A 149 -2.39 19.36 -0.26
CA LEU A 149 -1.71 18.59 -1.29
C LEU A 149 -1.43 19.45 -2.53
N PRO A 150 -0.40 19.12 -3.32
CA PRO A 150 -0.17 19.77 -4.61
C PRO A 150 -1.35 19.54 -5.57
N CYS A 151 -1.70 20.55 -6.37
CA CYS A 151 -2.81 20.46 -7.33
C CYS A 151 -2.64 19.29 -8.30
N ASP A 152 -1.43 19.08 -8.83
CA ASP A 152 -1.09 17.96 -9.71
C ASP A 152 -1.27 16.58 -9.04
N ALA A 153 -1.13 16.52 -7.71
CA ALA A 153 -1.21 15.25 -6.97
C ALA A 153 -2.64 14.84 -6.62
N ILE A 154 -3.62 15.73 -6.82
CA ILE A 154 -5.04 15.47 -6.51
C ILE A 154 -5.93 15.51 -7.75
N GLU A 155 -5.34 15.53 -8.93
CA GLU A 155 -6.08 15.46 -10.20
C GLU A 155 -6.91 14.18 -10.26
N GLY A 156 -8.18 14.29 -10.62
CA GLY A 156 -9.13 13.17 -10.69
C GLY A 156 -9.63 12.66 -9.33
N TYR A 157 -9.37 13.35 -8.23
CA TYR A 157 -9.89 12.93 -6.92
C TYR A 157 -11.42 12.97 -6.86
N GLU A 158 -12.05 14.01 -7.41
CA GLU A 158 -13.51 14.13 -7.51
C GLU A 158 -14.16 12.98 -8.27
N GLU A 159 -13.49 12.44 -9.28
CA GLU A 159 -13.99 11.29 -10.04
C GLU A 159 -14.02 10.02 -9.17
N SER A 160 -13.07 9.88 -8.26
CA SER A 160 -13.05 8.75 -7.31
C SER A 160 -14.21 8.79 -6.30
N ILE A 161 -14.70 10.00 -5.97
CA ILE A 161 -15.88 10.20 -5.13
C ILE A 161 -17.15 9.93 -5.93
N ASN A 162 -17.29 10.58 -7.09
CA ASN A 162 -18.47 10.49 -7.93
C ASN A 162 -18.69 9.07 -8.48
N GLY A 163 -17.63 8.34 -8.77
CA GLY A 163 -17.69 6.93 -9.19
C GLY A 163 -18.21 5.96 -8.13
N LEU A 164 -18.41 6.41 -6.89
CA LEU A 164 -19.07 5.64 -5.84
C LEU A 164 -20.58 5.93 -5.70
N ILE A 165 -21.08 6.94 -6.41
CA ILE A 165 -22.51 7.30 -6.45
C ILE A 165 -23.13 6.54 -7.60
N ALA A 166 -23.70 5.38 -7.32
CA ALA A 166 -24.40 4.58 -8.33
C ALA A 166 -25.81 5.12 -8.56
N GLU A 167 -26.28 5.09 -9.82
CA GLU A 167 -27.69 5.41 -10.15
C GLU A 167 -28.64 4.38 -9.56
N ASP A 168 -28.24 3.10 -9.67
CA ASP A 168 -28.91 1.98 -9.06
C ASP A 168 -28.10 1.49 -7.85
N VAL A 169 -28.72 1.45 -6.69
CA VAL A 169 -28.09 1.07 -5.43
C VAL A 169 -27.48 -0.34 -5.48
N GLU A 170 -28.07 -1.27 -6.20
CA GLU A 170 -27.58 -2.64 -6.34
C GLU A 170 -26.21 -2.69 -7.05
N ASN A 171 -25.90 -1.71 -7.87
CA ASN A 171 -24.61 -1.54 -8.53
C ASN A 171 -23.55 -0.83 -7.65
N SER A 172 -23.96 -0.37 -6.47
CA SER A 172 -23.06 0.30 -5.53
C SER A 172 -22.02 -0.68 -4.97
N ARG A 173 -20.77 -0.24 -4.85
CA ARG A 173 -19.69 -1.01 -4.18
C ARG A 173 -20.03 -1.30 -2.71
N PHE A 174 -20.83 -0.46 -2.08
CA PHE A 174 -21.31 -0.69 -0.70
C PHE A 174 -22.37 -1.79 -0.62
N TYR A 175 -23.03 -2.10 -1.74
CA TYR A 175 -24.02 -3.18 -1.80
C TYR A 175 -23.40 -4.55 -2.17
N ALA A 176 -22.14 -4.59 -2.54
CA ALA A 176 -21.44 -5.78 -3.03
C ALA A 176 -21.57 -7.06 -2.16
N PRO A 177 -21.69 -7.01 -0.82
CA PRO A 177 -21.96 -8.23 -0.04
C PRO A 177 -23.28 -8.92 -0.39
N TYR A 178 -24.27 -8.16 -0.82
CA TYR A 178 -25.64 -8.63 -1.10
C TYR A 178 -25.80 -9.15 -2.54
N THR A 179 -24.86 -8.90 -3.43
CA THR A 179 -24.82 -9.50 -4.79
C THR A 179 -24.17 -10.89 -4.80
N ARG A 180 -23.59 -11.35 -3.68
CA ARG A 180 -22.97 -12.65 -3.53
C ARG A 180 -24.02 -13.72 -3.20
N LYS A 181 -23.64 -15.00 -3.37
CA LYS A 181 -24.49 -16.11 -2.89
C LYS A 181 -24.74 -15.93 -1.39
N ARG A 182 -26.02 -15.96 -1.00
CA ARG A 182 -26.44 -15.94 0.41
C ARG A 182 -25.80 -17.11 1.17
N PRO A 183 -25.21 -16.88 2.35
CA PRO A 183 -24.74 -17.96 3.21
C PRO A 183 -25.89 -18.88 3.64
N ASP A 184 -25.65 -20.18 3.66
CA ASP A 184 -26.67 -21.16 4.09
C ASP A 184 -27.09 -21.02 5.56
N THR A 185 -26.30 -20.27 6.35
CA THR A 185 -26.57 -19.94 7.78
C THR A 185 -27.58 -18.82 7.98
N ILE A 186 -28.06 -18.16 6.93
CA ILE A 186 -28.99 -17.02 6.98
C ILE A 186 -30.28 -17.41 6.25
N SER A 187 -31.46 -17.18 6.86
CA SER A 187 -32.73 -17.34 6.18
C SER A 187 -32.90 -16.36 5.02
N GLU A 188 -33.69 -16.70 4.03
CA GLU A 188 -33.99 -15.81 2.90
C GLU A 188 -34.60 -14.49 3.40
N SER A 189 -35.60 -14.57 4.25
CA SER A 189 -36.25 -13.38 4.80
C SER A 189 -35.33 -12.47 5.62
N ASP A 190 -34.36 -13.03 6.37
CA ASP A 190 -33.35 -12.22 7.08
C ASP A 190 -32.38 -11.56 6.11
N PHE A 191 -31.96 -12.28 5.06
CA PHE A 191 -31.05 -11.76 4.07
C PHE A 191 -31.70 -10.63 3.27
N ASP A 192 -32.96 -10.79 2.86
CA ASP A 192 -33.73 -9.76 2.15
C ASP A 192 -33.91 -8.51 3.03
N ALA A 193 -34.30 -8.66 4.28
CA ALA A 193 -34.42 -7.53 5.20
C ALA A 193 -33.11 -6.77 5.43
N LEU A 194 -31.97 -7.50 5.52
CA LEU A 194 -30.66 -6.90 5.65
C LEU A 194 -30.20 -6.18 4.38
N SER A 195 -30.54 -6.73 3.21
CA SER A 195 -30.23 -6.12 1.92
C SER A 195 -31.04 -4.85 1.69
N GLU A 196 -32.34 -4.85 2.02
CA GLU A 196 -33.21 -3.67 2.00
C GLU A 196 -32.69 -2.56 2.93
N GLN A 197 -32.27 -2.93 4.14
CA GLN A 197 -31.69 -1.99 5.10
C GLN A 197 -30.39 -1.38 4.55
N ALA A 198 -29.52 -2.17 3.92
CA ALA A 198 -28.30 -1.68 3.29
C ALA A 198 -28.63 -0.71 2.14
N ALA A 199 -29.55 -1.09 1.25
CA ALA A 199 -29.99 -0.25 0.14
C ALA A 199 -30.51 1.10 0.63
N ALA A 200 -31.41 1.09 1.62
CA ALA A 200 -31.93 2.32 2.22
C ALA A 200 -30.84 3.18 2.86
N THR A 201 -29.84 2.57 3.52
CA THR A 201 -28.70 3.30 4.11
C THR A 201 -27.80 3.90 3.03
N ILE A 202 -27.54 3.18 1.95
CA ILE A 202 -26.74 3.68 0.83
C ILE A 202 -27.38 4.92 0.21
N ASP A 203 -28.68 4.85 -0.05
CA ASP A 203 -29.41 5.96 -0.67
C ASP A 203 -29.57 7.16 0.27
N SER A 204 -29.96 6.94 1.53
CA SER A 204 -30.31 8.02 2.45
C SER A 204 -29.12 8.58 3.27
N VAL A 205 -28.02 7.84 3.42
CA VAL A 205 -26.85 8.25 4.22
C VAL A 205 -25.59 8.39 3.38
N ILE A 206 -25.24 7.37 2.59
CA ILE A 206 -23.96 7.33 1.89
C ILE A 206 -23.96 8.27 0.69
N HIS A 207 -24.94 8.19 -0.20
CA HIS A 207 -24.98 9.03 -1.39
C HIS A 207 -25.05 10.53 -1.05
N PRO A 208 -25.86 11.01 -0.08
CA PRO A 208 -25.83 12.41 0.35
C PRO A 208 -24.47 12.83 0.93
N ALA A 209 -23.82 11.97 1.71
CA ALA A 209 -22.50 12.25 2.28
C ALA A 209 -21.41 12.31 1.20
N LEU A 210 -21.45 11.44 0.17
CA LEU A 210 -20.55 11.49 -0.98
C LEU A 210 -20.74 12.78 -1.79
N ARG A 211 -22.00 13.22 -2.04
CA ARG A 211 -22.29 14.51 -2.70
C ARG A 211 -21.76 15.68 -1.89
N LYS A 212 -21.93 15.65 -0.56
CA LYS A 212 -21.34 16.66 0.36
C LYS A 212 -19.81 16.67 0.26
N HIS A 213 -19.18 15.50 0.20
CA HIS A 213 -17.73 15.36 0.03
C HIS A 213 -17.25 15.95 -1.30
N ALA A 214 -17.88 15.60 -2.42
CA ALA A 214 -17.53 16.11 -3.73
C ALA A 214 -17.69 17.65 -3.82
N HIS A 215 -18.80 18.18 -3.28
CA HIS A 215 -19.03 19.63 -3.23
C HIS A 215 -17.97 20.34 -2.37
N TRP A 216 -17.69 19.86 -1.15
CA TRP A 216 -16.63 20.42 -0.30
C TRP A 216 -15.26 20.36 -0.97
N TYR A 217 -14.94 19.25 -1.64
CA TYR A 217 -13.68 19.12 -2.35
C TYR A 217 -13.53 20.15 -3.46
N LEU A 218 -14.55 20.32 -4.31
CA LEU A 218 -14.52 21.24 -5.43
C LEU A 218 -14.52 22.71 -5.00
N GLU A 219 -15.33 23.07 -4.00
CA GLU A 219 -15.54 24.46 -3.60
C GLU A 219 -14.56 24.94 -2.52
N THR A 220 -13.99 24.02 -1.73
CA THR A 220 -13.16 24.41 -0.58
C THR A 220 -11.74 23.90 -0.68
N TYR A 221 -11.54 22.60 -0.92
CA TYR A 221 -10.18 22.02 -0.86
C TYR A 221 -9.39 22.25 -2.14
N LYS A 222 -9.97 21.98 -3.30
CA LYS A 222 -9.30 22.11 -4.61
C LYS A 222 -8.80 23.54 -4.88
N PRO A 223 -9.54 24.61 -4.58
CA PRO A 223 -9.01 25.98 -4.68
C PRO A 223 -7.85 26.29 -3.73
N ALA A 224 -7.73 25.56 -2.63
CA ALA A 224 -6.67 25.73 -1.64
C ALA A 224 -5.44 24.82 -1.88
N CYS A 225 -5.44 24.00 -2.94
CA CYS A 225 -4.27 23.18 -3.26
C CYS A 225 -3.06 24.05 -3.58
N ARG A 226 -1.86 23.54 -3.33
CA ARG A 226 -0.62 24.28 -3.61
C ARG A 226 -0.06 23.96 -5.00
N VAL A 227 0.63 24.93 -5.58
CA VAL A 227 1.25 24.79 -6.91
C VAL A 227 2.56 24.01 -6.81
N GLU A 228 3.37 24.28 -5.79
CA GLU A 228 4.66 23.64 -5.59
C GLU A 228 4.50 22.16 -5.20
N PRO A 229 5.13 21.23 -5.91
CA PRO A 229 4.98 19.80 -5.63
C PRO A 229 5.71 19.37 -4.33
N GLY A 230 6.81 20.03 -3.96
CA GLY A 230 7.64 19.66 -2.82
C GLY A 230 7.04 20.04 -1.47
N VAL A 231 7.18 19.17 -0.47
CA VAL A 231 6.70 19.43 0.90
C VAL A 231 7.49 20.54 1.61
N ALA A 232 8.75 20.76 1.22
CA ALA A 232 9.56 21.86 1.75
C ALA A 232 8.98 23.26 1.44
N ALA A 233 8.09 23.40 0.47
CA ALA A 233 7.40 24.64 0.18
C ALA A 233 6.35 25.03 1.26
N GLN A 234 5.99 24.12 2.16
CA GLN A 234 5.06 24.36 3.25
C GLN A 234 5.79 24.88 4.50
N GLN A 235 5.08 25.58 5.38
CA GLN A 235 5.62 25.98 6.68
C GLN A 235 6.03 24.72 7.49
N GLY A 236 7.30 24.68 7.93
CA GLY A 236 7.84 23.50 8.64
C GLY A 236 8.00 22.25 7.77
N GLY A 237 7.93 22.40 6.43
CA GLY A 237 7.99 21.29 5.49
C GLY A 237 9.29 20.50 5.53
N ASP A 238 10.42 21.17 5.76
CA ASP A 238 11.73 20.51 5.91
C ASP A 238 11.75 19.57 7.12
N GLN A 239 11.22 20.02 8.26
CA GLN A 239 11.12 19.21 9.46
C GLN A 239 10.14 18.04 9.26
N TYR A 240 9.03 18.30 8.59
CA TYR A 240 8.07 17.27 8.25
C TYR A 240 8.69 16.23 7.30
N TYR A 241 9.46 16.65 6.30
CA TYR A 241 10.12 15.72 5.38
C TYR A 241 11.21 14.88 6.08
N ALA A 242 12.02 15.50 6.95
CA ALA A 242 12.97 14.77 7.78
C ALA A 242 12.27 13.73 8.70
N PHE A 243 11.13 14.10 9.30
CA PHE A 243 10.30 13.14 10.03
C PHE A 243 9.80 12.01 9.12
N ARG A 244 9.37 12.29 7.90
CA ARG A 244 8.92 11.25 6.95
C ARG A 244 10.04 10.32 6.55
N ILE A 245 11.26 10.83 6.30
CA ILE A 245 12.44 10.00 6.06
C ILE A 245 12.66 9.06 7.26
N TRP A 246 12.77 9.61 8.46
CA TRP A 246 12.93 8.82 9.67
C TRP A 246 11.83 7.76 9.83
N GLN A 247 10.56 8.11 9.60
CA GLN A 247 9.41 7.21 9.73
C GLN A 247 9.47 6.05 8.73
N GLN A 248 9.79 6.33 7.47
CA GLN A 248 9.72 5.36 6.38
C GLN A 248 10.99 4.50 6.26
N THR A 249 12.16 5.10 6.48
CA THR A 249 13.45 4.41 6.28
C THR A 249 14.00 3.77 7.54
N THR A 250 13.50 4.14 8.71
CA THR A 250 14.03 3.78 10.04
C THR A 250 15.46 4.27 10.30
N THR A 251 16.00 5.14 9.44
CA THR A 251 17.35 5.71 9.56
C THR A 251 17.28 7.18 9.98
N SER A 252 18.45 7.76 10.29
CA SER A 252 18.63 9.19 10.54
C SER A 252 19.31 9.92 9.37
N LEU A 253 19.32 9.30 8.16
CA LEU A 253 19.92 9.90 6.98
C LEU A 253 19.18 11.19 6.59
N SER A 254 19.94 12.19 6.18
CA SER A 254 19.42 13.43 5.61
C SER A 254 18.92 13.22 4.16
N ALA A 255 18.11 14.14 3.68
CA ALA A 255 17.70 14.15 2.28
C ALA A 255 18.89 14.23 1.32
N ASP A 256 19.95 14.96 1.70
CA ASP A 256 21.18 15.10 0.87
C ASP A 256 21.95 13.79 0.77
N GLU A 257 22.10 13.05 1.87
CA GLU A 257 22.77 11.75 1.88
C GLU A 257 21.98 10.71 1.06
N ILE A 258 20.65 10.71 1.18
CA ILE A 258 19.78 9.83 0.38
C ILE A 258 19.86 10.18 -1.11
N HIS A 259 19.85 11.48 -1.45
CA HIS A 259 19.97 11.94 -2.83
C HIS A 259 21.31 11.53 -3.45
N ALA A 260 22.41 11.72 -2.72
CA ALA A 260 23.74 11.32 -3.15
C ALA A 260 23.86 9.81 -3.33
N THR A 261 23.30 9.02 -2.41
CA THR A 261 23.21 7.56 -2.53
C THR A 261 22.44 7.18 -3.80
N GLY A 262 21.29 7.82 -4.04
CA GLY A 262 20.49 7.58 -5.25
C GLY A 262 21.27 7.86 -6.54
N LEU A 263 21.99 8.97 -6.63
CA LEU A 263 22.83 9.31 -7.79
C LEU A 263 23.96 8.29 -8.02
N SER A 264 24.59 7.83 -6.94
CA SER A 264 25.64 6.80 -7.01
C SER A 264 25.09 5.47 -7.53
N GLU A 265 23.94 5.04 -7.02
CA GLU A 265 23.28 3.81 -7.47
C GLU A 265 22.80 3.90 -8.91
N VAL A 266 22.24 5.04 -9.33
CA VAL A 266 21.86 5.28 -10.73
C VAL A 266 23.09 5.13 -11.66
N ALA A 267 24.24 5.68 -11.27
CA ALA A 267 25.48 5.55 -12.06
C ALA A 267 25.95 4.09 -12.13
N ARG A 268 25.94 3.36 -11.01
CA ARG A 268 26.33 1.95 -10.93
C ARG A 268 25.42 1.07 -11.82
N ILE A 269 24.11 1.19 -11.66
CA ILE A 269 23.14 0.37 -12.40
C ILE A 269 23.19 0.70 -13.89
N ARG A 270 23.36 1.98 -14.26
CA ARG A 270 23.54 2.38 -15.66
C ARG A 270 24.75 1.70 -16.30
N ALA A 271 25.86 1.58 -15.57
CA ALA A 271 27.03 0.86 -16.06
C ALA A 271 26.74 -0.63 -16.30
N GLU A 272 26.03 -1.29 -15.38
CA GLU A 272 25.60 -2.69 -15.56
C GLU A 272 24.65 -2.83 -16.78
N MET A 273 23.68 -1.92 -16.96
CA MET A 273 22.76 -1.92 -18.10
C MET A 273 23.51 -1.79 -19.44
N ILE A 274 24.61 -1.00 -19.50
CA ILE A 274 25.45 -0.88 -20.68
C ILE A 274 26.12 -2.21 -21.01
N GLU A 275 26.66 -2.92 -20.02
CA GLU A 275 27.31 -4.22 -20.24
C GLU A 275 26.29 -5.29 -20.70
N VAL A 276 25.09 -5.28 -20.15
CA VAL A 276 23.99 -6.18 -20.61
C VAL A 276 23.61 -5.87 -22.06
N ALA A 277 23.51 -4.58 -22.44
CA ALA A 277 23.21 -4.18 -23.82
C ALA A 277 24.30 -4.63 -24.80
N LYS A 278 25.58 -4.48 -24.43
CA LYS A 278 26.73 -4.98 -25.23
C LYS A 278 26.69 -6.50 -25.38
N ALA A 279 26.43 -7.23 -24.29
CA ALA A 279 26.29 -8.69 -24.32
C ALA A 279 25.12 -9.16 -25.21
N ALA A 280 24.09 -8.33 -25.34
CA ALA A 280 22.96 -8.55 -26.27
C ALA A 280 23.29 -8.15 -27.73
N GLY A 281 24.47 -7.59 -28.02
CA GLY A 281 24.91 -7.19 -29.37
C GLY A 281 24.49 -5.78 -29.78
N TYR A 282 24.10 -4.92 -28.83
CA TYR A 282 23.69 -3.53 -29.11
C TYR A 282 24.84 -2.53 -28.84
N GLU A 283 24.90 -1.49 -29.65
CA GLU A 283 25.94 -0.44 -29.54
C GLU A 283 25.76 0.45 -28.29
N SER A 284 24.52 0.57 -27.79
CA SER A 284 24.20 1.38 -26.61
C SER A 284 23.04 0.77 -25.80
N ARG A 285 22.97 1.17 -24.52
CA ARG A 285 21.84 0.87 -23.65
C ARG A 285 20.52 1.36 -24.25
N GLU A 286 20.52 2.57 -24.79
CA GLU A 286 19.36 3.23 -25.40
C GLU A 286 18.82 2.42 -26.58
N ALA A 287 19.69 1.93 -27.46
CA ALA A 287 19.31 1.10 -28.60
C ALA A 287 18.69 -0.23 -28.15
N PHE A 288 19.24 -0.86 -27.10
CA PHE A 288 18.67 -2.09 -26.56
C PHE A 288 17.33 -1.86 -25.86
N VAL A 289 17.21 -0.81 -25.06
CA VAL A 289 15.94 -0.45 -24.40
C VAL A 289 14.84 -0.13 -25.43
N GLU A 290 15.17 0.60 -26.50
CA GLU A 290 14.24 0.89 -27.58
C GLU A 290 13.79 -0.38 -28.29
N HIS A 291 14.71 -1.31 -28.57
CA HIS A 291 14.34 -2.63 -29.10
C HIS A 291 13.37 -3.38 -28.18
N LEU A 292 13.68 -3.43 -26.88
CA LEU A 292 12.82 -4.11 -25.88
C LEU A 292 11.43 -3.49 -25.79
N ARG A 293 11.31 -2.17 -25.95
CA ARG A 293 10.05 -1.44 -25.91
C ARG A 293 9.19 -1.62 -27.15
N THR A 294 9.82 -1.83 -28.31
CA THR A 294 9.12 -1.79 -29.60
C THR A 294 8.93 -3.17 -30.25
N ASP A 295 9.66 -4.20 -29.82
CA ASP A 295 9.53 -5.54 -30.37
C ASP A 295 8.25 -6.23 -29.85
N PRO A 296 7.25 -6.50 -30.72
CA PRO A 296 5.98 -7.06 -30.32
C PRO A 296 6.07 -8.48 -29.71
N ARG A 297 7.20 -9.17 -29.88
CA ARG A 297 7.43 -10.49 -29.29
C ARG A 297 7.49 -10.46 -27.77
N TYR A 298 7.72 -9.28 -27.18
CA TYR A 298 7.80 -9.10 -25.74
C TYR A 298 6.46 -8.72 -25.11
N TYR A 299 5.37 -8.63 -25.85
CA TYR A 299 4.08 -8.17 -25.35
C TYR A 299 2.98 -9.19 -25.60
N ALA A 300 2.12 -9.34 -24.59
CA ALA A 300 0.93 -10.18 -24.70
C ALA A 300 -0.12 -9.56 -25.66
N LYS A 301 -0.82 -10.40 -26.39
CA LYS A 301 -1.93 -9.98 -27.24
C LYS A 301 -3.27 -10.00 -26.49
N THR A 302 -3.35 -10.78 -25.43
CA THR A 302 -4.55 -10.91 -24.59
C THR A 302 -4.18 -10.92 -23.11
N PRO A 303 -5.10 -10.54 -22.21
CA PRO A 303 -4.92 -10.69 -20.76
C PRO A 303 -4.54 -12.11 -20.36
N GLU A 304 -5.18 -13.11 -20.95
CA GLU A 304 -4.93 -14.52 -20.67
C GLU A 304 -3.48 -14.90 -20.99
N GLU A 305 -2.94 -14.46 -22.13
CA GLU A 305 -1.53 -14.70 -22.52
C GLU A 305 -0.56 -14.12 -21.49
N LEU A 306 -0.83 -12.90 -21.00
CA LEU A 306 -0.02 -12.29 -19.94
C LEU A 306 -0.07 -13.11 -18.65
N MET A 307 -1.28 -13.54 -18.24
CA MET A 307 -1.48 -14.35 -17.04
C MET A 307 -0.79 -15.72 -17.15
N GLU A 308 -0.82 -16.37 -18.30
CA GLU A 308 -0.11 -17.63 -18.56
C GLU A 308 1.41 -17.44 -18.43
N LYS A 309 1.96 -16.34 -18.95
CA LYS A 309 3.39 -16.01 -18.80
C LYS A 309 3.77 -15.80 -17.34
N VAL A 310 2.98 -15.04 -16.59
CA VAL A 310 3.20 -14.82 -15.16
C VAL A 310 3.12 -16.14 -14.40
N ALA A 311 2.11 -16.98 -14.66
CA ALA A 311 1.96 -18.28 -14.01
C ALA A 311 3.15 -19.21 -14.29
N ARG A 312 3.65 -19.22 -15.53
CA ARG A 312 4.82 -20.00 -15.91
C ARG A 312 6.09 -19.52 -15.18
N GLU A 313 6.35 -18.21 -15.16
CA GLU A 313 7.56 -17.67 -14.51
C GLU A 313 7.51 -17.89 -12.99
N THR A 314 6.36 -17.66 -12.35
CA THR A 314 6.22 -17.91 -10.91
C THR A 314 6.44 -19.39 -10.57
N LYS A 315 5.99 -20.31 -11.43
CA LYS A 315 6.18 -21.75 -11.21
C LYS A 315 7.62 -22.21 -11.40
N LEU A 316 8.36 -21.59 -12.32
CA LEU A 316 9.80 -21.82 -12.44
C LEU A 316 10.58 -21.33 -11.20
N ILE A 317 10.20 -20.16 -10.69
CA ILE A 317 10.77 -19.59 -9.46
C ILE A 317 10.48 -20.50 -8.26
N ASP A 318 9.23 -20.97 -8.09
CA ASP A 318 8.85 -21.92 -7.02
C ASP A 318 9.79 -23.12 -6.97
N GLY A 319 10.14 -23.68 -8.12
CA GLY A 319 11.03 -24.84 -8.22
C GLY A 319 12.47 -24.59 -7.75
N LYS A 320 12.91 -23.31 -7.73
CA LYS A 320 14.25 -22.91 -7.27
C LYS A 320 14.30 -22.58 -5.79
N MET A 321 13.16 -22.30 -5.15
CA MET A 321 13.07 -21.91 -3.74
C MET A 321 13.78 -22.84 -2.75
N PRO A 322 13.64 -24.19 -2.84
CA PRO A 322 14.30 -25.09 -1.88
C PRO A 322 15.84 -25.05 -1.92
N GLY A 323 16.42 -24.56 -3.02
CA GLY A 323 17.86 -24.39 -3.14
C GLY A 323 18.43 -23.23 -2.33
N LEU A 324 17.61 -22.23 -2.01
CA LEU A 324 18.01 -21.03 -1.28
C LEU A 324 17.45 -20.96 0.15
N PHE A 325 16.29 -21.55 0.40
CA PHE A 325 15.57 -21.40 1.66
C PHE A 325 15.33 -22.73 2.36
N GLY A 326 15.80 -22.86 3.59
CA GLY A 326 15.58 -24.06 4.44
C GLY A 326 14.16 -24.14 5.00
N LYS A 327 13.39 -23.04 4.97
CA LYS A 327 11.99 -23.00 5.38
C LYS A 327 11.15 -22.27 4.32
N LEU A 328 10.09 -22.92 3.88
CA LEU A 328 9.12 -22.35 2.96
C LEU A 328 7.79 -22.11 3.71
N PRO A 329 7.01 -21.10 3.34
CA PRO A 329 5.71 -20.86 3.96
C PRO A 329 4.73 -22.00 3.63
N ARG A 330 3.89 -22.37 4.60
CA ARG A 330 2.80 -23.34 4.39
C ARG A 330 1.67 -22.76 3.54
N LEU A 331 1.43 -21.45 3.71
CA LEU A 331 0.39 -20.76 2.95
C LEU A 331 0.82 -20.64 1.50
N PRO A 332 0.04 -21.17 0.53
CA PRO A 332 0.29 -20.94 -0.87
C PRO A 332 -0.13 -19.53 -1.30
N TYR A 333 0.27 -19.13 -2.50
CA TYR A 333 -0.27 -17.96 -3.17
C TYR A 333 -0.96 -18.35 -4.48
N GLY A 334 -1.90 -17.51 -4.89
CA GLY A 334 -2.53 -17.54 -6.20
C GLY A 334 -2.18 -16.30 -7.01
N ILE A 335 -2.52 -16.32 -8.29
CA ILE A 335 -2.35 -15.20 -9.21
C ILE A 335 -3.74 -14.75 -9.66
N LYS A 336 -4.00 -13.44 -9.66
CA LYS A 336 -5.26 -12.84 -10.11
C LYS A 336 -5.01 -11.60 -10.96
N GLU A 337 -5.96 -11.31 -11.84
CA GLU A 337 -5.99 -10.01 -12.50
C GLU A 337 -6.43 -8.91 -11.53
N ILE A 338 -5.87 -7.74 -11.67
CA ILE A 338 -6.41 -6.53 -11.02
C ILE A 338 -7.79 -6.27 -11.61
N PRO A 339 -8.83 -6.01 -10.78
CA PRO A 339 -10.17 -5.71 -11.28
C PRO A 339 -10.15 -4.61 -12.34
N ARG A 340 -10.88 -4.81 -13.45
CA ARG A 340 -10.84 -3.93 -14.65
C ARG A 340 -11.11 -2.47 -14.33
N GLU A 341 -12.04 -2.21 -13.41
CA GLU A 341 -12.42 -0.86 -12.99
C GLU A 341 -11.30 -0.11 -12.23
N ALA A 342 -10.33 -0.85 -11.67
CA ALA A 342 -9.19 -0.28 -10.96
C ALA A 342 -7.89 -0.32 -11.78
N ALA A 343 -7.83 -1.17 -12.81
CA ALA A 343 -6.58 -1.53 -13.49
C ALA A 343 -5.87 -0.33 -14.13
N GLU A 344 -6.60 0.58 -14.78
CA GLU A 344 -6.00 1.73 -15.46
C GLU A 344 -5.31 2.74 -14.53
N ARG A 345 -5.75 2.79 -13.26
CA ARG A 345 -5.23 3.71 -12.23
C ARG A 345 -4.35 3.00 -11.20
N THR A 346 -4.10 1.71 -11.39
CA THR A 346 -3.28 0.89 -10.49
C THR A 346 -1.91 0.62 -11.12
N THR A 347 -0.90 0.43 -10.25
CA THR A 347 0.46 0.03 -10.65
C THR A 347 0.48 -1.30 -11.41
N THR A 348 1.65 -1.74 -11.86
CA THR A 348 1.86 -2.96 -12.65
C THR A 348 1.38 -4.22 -11.92
N ALA A 349 1.53 -4.27 -10.62
CA ALA A 349 1.12 -5.39 -9.78
C ALA A 349 1.09 -5.00 -8.30
N TYR A 350 0.55 -5.88 -7.47
CA TYR A 350 0.69 -5.82 -6.01
C TYR A 350 0.40 -7.19 -5.38
N TYR A 351 0.97 -7.44 -4.21
CA TYR A 351 0.66 -8.60 -3.41
C TYR A 351 -0.37 -8.26 -2.33
N LEU A 352 -1.37 -9.14 -2.19
CA LEU A 352 -2.32 -9.10 -1.08
C LEU A 352 -2.12 -10.33 -0.19
N ARG A 353 -1.84 -10.08 1.10
CA ARG A 353 -1.59 -11.14 2.07
C ARG A 353 -2.80 -12.04 2.26
N GLY A 354 -2.55 -13.32 2.48
CA GLY A 354 -3.59 -14.27 2.84
C GLY A 354 -3.97 -14.26 4.33
N ALA A 355 -4.97 -15.04 4.64
CA ALA A 355 -5.47 -15.27 6.01
C ALA A 355 -5.62 -16.79 6.22
N PRO A 356 -4.55 -17.48 6.67
CA PRO A 356 -4.53 -18.94 6.77
C PRO A 356 -5.59 -19.49 7.73
N ASP A 357 -5.91 -18.76 8.78
CA ASP A 357 -6.87 -19.17 9.82
C ASP A 357 -8.32 -19.25 9.30
N ILE A 358 -8.61 -18.57 8.20
CA ILE A 358 -9.90 -18.61 7.52
C ILE A 358 -9.82 -19.17 6.10
N GLY A 359 -8.71 -19.85 5.76
CA GLY A 359 -8.55 -20.57 4.50
C GLY A 359 -8.33 -19.70 3.27
N ILE A 360 -7.85 -18.46 3.42
CA ILE A 360 -7.59 -17.54 2.31
C ILE A 360 -6.10 -17.51 1.98
N ALA A 361 -5.74 -17.89 0.73
CA ALA A 361 -4.38 -17.79 0.20
C ALA A 361 -3.91 -16.33 0.04
N GLY A 362 -2.60 -16.11 -0.06
CA GLY A 362 -2.07 -14.85 -0.56
C GLY A 362 -2.33 -14.70 -2.07
N PHE A 363 -2.40 -13.47 -2.59
CA PHE A 363 -2.59 -13.24 -4.01
C PHE A 363 -1.62 -12.22 -4.59
N TYR A 364 -0.98 -12.62 -5.68
CA TYR A 364 -0.26 -11.75 -6.59
C TYR A 364 -1.24 -11.23 -7.63
N PHE A 365 -1.56 -9.93 -7.58
CA PHE A 365 -2.44 -9.27 -8.53
C PHE A 365 -1.64 -8.66 -9.66
N VAL A 366 -1.99 -8.99 -10.89
CA VAL A 366 -1.34 -8.56 -12.13
C VAL A 366 -2.24 -7.59 -12.89
N ASN A 367 -1.67 -6.49 -13.35
CA ASN A 367 -2.39 -5.52 -14.16
C ASN A 367 -2.41 -5.96 -15.63
N THR A 368 -3.58 -6.31 -16.11
CA THR A 368 -3.82 -6.75 -17.50
C THR A 368 -4.36 -5.63 -18.40
N SER A 369 -4.39 -4.38 -17.92
CA SER A 369 -4.68 -3.21 -18.77
C SER A 369 -3.43 -2.74 -19.51
N LYS A 370 -3.60 -2.13 -20.70
CA LYS A 370 -2.49 -1.54 -21.48
C LYS A 370 -1.38 -2.57 -21.74
N LEU A 371 -1.72 -3.70 -22.36
CA LEU A 371 -0.81 -4.82 -22.59
C LEU A 371 0.47 -4.43 -23.34
N ASP A 372 0.41 -3.42 -24.20
CA ASP A 372 1.53 -2.79 -24.89
C ASP A 372 2.56 -2.12 -23.98
N GLN A 373 2.24 -2.01 -22.68
CA GLN A 373 3.10 -1.45 -21.64
C GLN A 373 3.45 -2.45 -20.54
N ARG A 374 3.20 -3.76 -20.77
CA ARG A 374 3.43 -4.87 -19.83
C ARG A 374 4.34 -5.91 -20.46
N PRO A 375 5.64 -5.62 -20.64
CA PRO A 375 6.54 -6.50 -21.37
C PRO A 375 6.89 -7.76 -20.58
N PHE A 376 7.05 -8.87 -21.28
CA PHE A 376 7.42 -10.16 -20.69
C PHE A 376 8.77 -10.18 -19.98
N TRP A 377 9.71 -9.32 -20.39
CA TRP A 377 11.03 -9.27 -19.79
C TRP A 377 11.05 -8.62 -18.38
N GLU A 378 9.99 -7.92 -17.98
CA GLU A 378 9.82 -7.42 -16.60
C GLU A 378 9.20 -8.46 -15.66
N ILE A 379 8.47 -9.47 -16.19
CA ILE A 379 7.72 -10.45 -15.39
C ILE A 379 8.60 -11.17 -14.36
N PRO A 380 9.82 -11.64 -14.68
CA PRO A 380 10.64 -12.36 -13.71
C PRO A 380 10.96 -11.53 -12.47
N ALA A 381 11.45 -10.29 -12.64
CA ALA A 381 11.75 -9.40 -11.52
C ALA A 381 10.50 -9.07 -10.69
N LEU A 382 9.40 -8.77 -11.36
CA LEU A 382 8.11 -8.49 -10.71
C LEU A 382 7.59 -9.70 -9.93
N SER A 383 7.70 -10.91 -10.48
CA SER A 383 7.26 -12.15 -9.82
C SER A 383 8.13 -12.50 -8.61
N LEU A 384 9.44 -12.26 -8.68
CA LEU A 384 10.35 -12.39 -7.53
C LEU A 384 10.01 -11.38 -6.42
N HIS A 385 9.56 -10.18 -6.78
CA HIS A 385 9.16 -9.13 -5.83
C HIS A 385 7.82 -9.44 -5.14
N GLU A 386 6.78 -9.72 -5.92
CA GLU A 386 5.41 -9.85 -5.41
C GLU A 386 5.11 -11.24 -4.83
N ALA A 387 5.65 -12.29 -5.46
CA ALA A 387 5.40 -13.67 -5.04
C ALA A 387 6.55 -14.20 -4.14
N VAL A 388 7.35 -15.12 -4.66
CA VAL A 388 8.46 -15.73 -3.92
C VAL A 388 9.80 -15.45 -4.63
N PRO A 389 10.87 -15.19 -3.89
CA PRO A 389 10.98 -15.09 -2.43
C PRO A 389 10.57 -13.75 -1.82
N GLY A 390 9.87 -12.88 -2.57
CA GLY A 390 9.51 -11.53 -2.19
C GLY A 390 8.38 -11.42 -1.14
N HIS A 391 7.39 -10.59 -1.42
CA HIS A 391 6.33 -10.24 -0.47
C HIS A 391 5.58 -11.44 0.08
N HIS A 392 5.16 -12.39 -0.77
CA HIS A 392 4.45 -13.57 -0.29
C HIS A 392 5.29 -14.37 0.71
N HIS A 393 6.52 -14.70 0.34
CA HIS A 393 7.40 -15.50 1.20
C HIS A 393 7.64 -14.83 2.56
N GLN A 394 8.00 -13.54 2.56
CA GLN A 394 8.29 -12.79 3.79
C GLN A 394 7.06 -12.68 4.68
N ILE A 395 5.91 -12.29 4.12
CA ILE A 395 4.70 -12.03 4.90
C ILE A 395 4.07 -13.34 5.40
N ALA A 396 4.03 -14.39 4.58
CA ALA A 396 3.50 -15.68 4.98
C ALA A 396 4.36 -16.33 6.10
N LEU A 397 5.69 -16.26 6.00
CA LEU A 397 6.56 -16.72 7.09
C LEU A 397 6.38 -15.89 8.36
N GLN A 398 6.20 -14.57 8.27
CA GLN A 398 5.92 -13.71 9.41
C GLN A 398 4.64 -14.16 10.15
N GLN A 399 3.59 -14.56 9.41
CA GLN A 399 2.35 -15.07 9.99
C GLN A 399 2.53 -16.41 10.73
N GLU A 400 3.56 -17.19 10.39
CA GLU A 400 3.88 -18.48 11.02
C GLU A 400 4.81 -18.35 12.25
N LEU A 401 5.35 -17.16 12.54
CA LEU A 401 6.24 -16.97 13.68
C LEU A 401 5.50 -17.10 15.02
N SER A 402 6.14 -17.69 16.00
CA SER A 402 5.68 -17.76 17.39
C SER A 402 6.05 -16.48 18.14
N VAL A 403 5.46 -15.35 17.74
CA VAL A 403 5.67 -14.02 18.33
C VAL A 403 4.33 -13.40 18.69
N SER A 404 4.32 -12.27 19.42
CA SER A 404 3.09 -11.56 19.77
C SER A 404 2.26 -11.18 18.55
N ASP A 405 0.95 -11.08 18.69
CA ASP A 405 0.05 -10.62 17.63
C ASP A 405 0.37 -9.19 17.19
N PHE A 406 0.87 -8.37 18.11
CA PHE A 406 1.40 -7.05 17.77
C PHE A 406 2.53 -7.14 16.74
N ARG A 407 3.52 -8.05 16.93
CA ARG A 407 4.60 -8.24 15.94
C ARG A 407 4.10 -8.81 14.62
N LYS A 408 3.16 -9.75 14.66
CA LYS A 408 2.60 -10.37 13.44
C LYS A 408 1.77 -9.39 12.59
N HIS A 409 0.96 -8.57 13.24
CA HIS A 409 -0.11 -7.82 12.56
C HIS A 409 0.00 -6.30 12.71
N GLY A 410 0.62 -5.82 13.78
CA GLY A 410 0.73 -4.38 14.12
C GLY A 410 2.05 -3.72 13.74
N ALA A 411 3.14 -4.50 13.70
CA ALA A 411 4.49 -3.98 13.47
C ALA A 411 4.91 -4.08 12.00
N ARG A 412 4.47 -3.12 11.18
CA ARG A 412 4.89 -3.02 9.76
C ARG A 412 5.97 -1.96 9.61
N PHE A 413 6.99 -2.30 8.81
CA PHE A 413 8.06 -1.39 8.38
C PHE A 413 8.17 -1.48 6.87
N ASN A 414 7.80 -0.41 6.17
CA ASN A 414 7.81 -0.40 4.70
C ASN A 414 9.22 -0.64 4.15
N VAL A 415 10.24 -0.03 4.75
CA VAL A 415 11.63 -0.24 4.34
C VAL A 415 12.06 -1.72 4.44
N PHE A 416 11.55 -2.47 5.42
CA PHE A 416 11.80 -3.90 5.54
C PHE A 416 11.10 -4.69 4.45
N SER A 417 9.78 -4.49 4.28
CA SER A 417 9.00 -5.23 3.28
C SER A 417 9.46 -4.96 1.85
N GLU A 418 9.66 -3.69 1.50
CA GLU A 418 10.09 -3.28 0.16
C GLU A 418 11.58 -3.60 -0.08
N GLY A 419 12.41 -3.41 0.93
CA GLY A 419 13.84 -3.73 0.85
C GLY A 419 14.07 -5.24 0.70
N TRP A 420 13.31 -6.07 1.42
CA TRP A 420 13.33 -7.52 1.21
C TRP A 420 12.89 -7.90 -0.21
N ALA A 421 11.79 -7.32 -0.70
CA ALA A 421 11.30 -7.62 -2.03
C ALA A 421 12.28 -7.18 -3.13
N LEU A 422 12.97 -6.05 -2.97
CA LEU A 422 14.04 -5.62 -3.86
C LEU A 422 15.25 -6.57 -3.80
N TYR A 423 15.63 -7.04 -2.60
CA TYR A 423 16.65 -8.06 -2.44
C TYR A 423 16.24 -9.38 -3.10
N ALA A 424 14.97 -9.75 -3.01
CA ALA A 424 14.41 -10.93 -3.66
C ALA A 424 14.55 -10.87 -5.20
N GLU A 425 14.37 -9.69 -5.81
CA GLU A 425 14.65 -9.51 -7.25
C GLU A 425 16.11 -9.87 -7.58
N ARG A 426 17.08 -9.48 -6.73
CA ARG A 426 18.49 -9.80 -6.93
C ARG A 426 18.80 -11.28 -6.75
N LEU A 427 18.11 -11.99 -5.84
CA LEU A 427 18.26 -13.45 -5.68
C LEU A 427 17.90 -14.24 -6.96
N GLY A 428 17.15 -13.63 -7.87
CA GLY A 428 16.91 -14.20 -9.20
C GLY A 428 18.19 -14.48 -10.01
N ILE A 429 19.30 -13.81 -9.68
CA ILE A 429 20.63 -14.11 -10.26
C ILE A 429 21.10 -15.48 -9.78
N ASP A 430 21.09 -15.72 -8.46
CA ASP A 430 21.51 -16.99 -7.85
C ASP A 430 20.57 -18.14 -8.24
N MET A 431 19.31 -17.81 -8.54
CA MET A 431 18.31 -18.74 -9.04
C MET A 431 18.40 -19.00 -10.56
N GLU A 432 19.28 -18.31 -11.28
CA GLU A 432 19.42 -18.38 -12.75
C GLU A 432 18.10 -18.09 -13.49
N ILE A 433 17.31 -17.15 -12.97
CA ILE A 433 16.03 -16.74 -13.58
C ILE A 433 16.23 -15.78 -14.74
N TYR A 434 17.29 -14.98 -14.67
CA TYR A 434 17.64 -13.98 -15.70
C TYR A 434 18.52 -14.63 -16.81
N ASP A 435 17.98 -15.64 -17.47
CA ASP A 435 18.65 -16.49 -18.46
C ASP A 435 18.83 -15.84 -19.84
N THR A 436 18.34 -14.62 -20.03
CA THR A 436 18.50 -13.81 -21.25
C THR A 436 18.85 -12.37 -20.93
N PRO A 437 19.57 -11.66 -21.83
CA PRO A 437 19.86 -10.22 -21.64
C PRO A 437 18.59 -9.38 -21.45
N ALA A 438 17.47 -9.75 -22.09
CA ALA A 438 16.21 -9.05 -21.94
C ALA A 438 15.67 -9.15 -20.49
N LYS A 439 15.67 -10.34 -19.88
CA LYS A 439 15.23 -10.53 -18.49
C LYS A 439 16.17 -9.84 -17.49
N ASP A 440 17.49 -9.85 -17.74
CA ASP A 440 18.45 -9.15 -16.88
C ASP A 440 18.32 -7.63 -17.00
N MET A 441 18.05 -7.11 -18.21
CA MET A 441 17.67 -5.70 -18.38
C MET A 441 16.39 -5.35 -17.63
N GLY A 442 15.42 -6.27 -17.55
CA GLY A 442 14.20 -6.13 -16.75
C GLY A 442 14.49 -5.97 -15.26
N ARG A 443 15.36 -6.83 -14.70
CA ARG A 443 15.86 -6.71 -13.33
C ARG A 443 16.51 -5.37 -13.08
N LEU A 444 17.46 -4.98 -13.93
CA LEU A 444 18.17 -3.70 -13.83
C LEU A 444 17.23 -2.50 -13.97
N SER A 445 16.20 -2.58 -14.82
CA SER A 445 15.19 -1.54 -14.95
C SER A 445 14.41 -1.34 -13.64
N TYR A 446 14.04 -2.43 -12.96
CA TYR A 446 13.36 -2.38 -11.67
C TYR A 446 14.27 -1.85 -10.54
N GLU A 447 15.53 -2.29 -10.49
CA GLU A 447 16.51 -1.76 -9.55
C GLU A 447 16.78 -0.27 -9.80
N MET A 448 16.95 0.13 -11.05
CA MET A 448 17.10 1.53 -11.47
C MET A 448 15.89 2.38 -11.07
N TRP A 449 14.68 1.86 -11.21
CA TRP A 449 13.47 2.55 -10.77
C TRP A 449 13.54 2.95 -9.30
N ARG A 450 13.96 2.01 -8.42
CA ARG A 450 14.11 2.29 -6.98
C ARG A 450 15.24 3.28 -6.70
N ALA A 451 16.37 3.17 -7.38
CA ALA A 451 17.48 4.13 -7.28
C ALA A 451 17.05 5.54 -7.71
N CYS A 452 16.35 5.66 -8.85
CA CYS A 452 15.79 6.93 -9.31
C CYS A 452 14.82 7.55 -8.29
N ARG A 453 14.02 6.74 -7.57
CA ARG A 453 13.10 7.25 -6.54
C ARG A 453 13.84 7.92 -5.39
N LEU A 454 15.02 7.46 -4.99
CA LEU A 454 15.84 8.16 -3.99
C LEU A 454 16.21 9.58 -4.45
N VAL A 455 16.48 9.75 -5.76
CA VAL A 455 16.85 11.03 -6.35
C VAL A 455 15.65 11.94 -6.54
N VAL A 456 14.56 11.43 -7.13
CA VAL A 456 13.41 12.29 -7.47
C VAL A 456 12.57 12.66 -6.27
N ASP A 457 12.38 11.76 -5.28
CA ASP A 457 11.65 12.05 -4.05
C ASP A 457 12.35 13.17 -3.26
N THR A 458 13.64 13.01 -2.98
CA THR A 458 14.45 14.06 -2.33
C THR A 458 14.58 15.31 -3.19
N GLY A 459 14.66 15.15 -4.52
CA GLY A 459 14.67 16.23 -5.49
C GLY A 459 13.43 17.10 -5.39
N ILE A 460 12.24 16.49 -5.38
CA ILE A 460 10.97 17.20 -5.27
C ILE A 460 10.80 17.79 -3.88
N HIS A 461 10.94 16.96 -2.83
CA HIS A 461 10.53 17.31 -1.48
C HIS A 461 11.54 18.14 -0.68
N ALA A 462 12.83 18.13 -1.06
CA ALA A 462 13.88 18.89 -0.36
C ALA A 462 14.68 19.84 -1.28
N LYS A 463 14.69 19.64 -2.59
CA LYS A 463 15.55 20.39 -3.52
C LYS A 463 14.76 21.24 -4.54
N GLY A 464 13.44 21.32 -4.41
CA GLY A 464 12.59 22.16 -5.26
C GLY A 464 12.51 21.72 -6.73
N TRP A 465 12.68 20.43 -7.02
CA TRP A 465 12.50 19.94 -8.39
C TRP A 465 11.04 20.05 -8.82
N SER A 466 10.85 20.47 -10.07
CA SER A 466 9.55 20.41 -10.72
C SER A 466 9.18 18.96 -11.09
N LYS A 467 7.89 18.70 -11.26
CA LYS A 467 7.37 17.44 -11.80
C LYS A 467 8.03 17.07 -13.14
N ALA A 468 8.16 18.06 -14.05
CA ALA A 468 8.78 17.83 -15.36
C ALA A 468 10.24 17.35 -15.24
N ARG A 469 11.04 17.96 -14.33
CA ARG A 469 12.41 17.52 -14.07
C ARG A 469 12.48 16.10 -13.51
N ALA A 470 11.58 15.76 -12.58
CA ALA A 470 11.52 14.42 -11.98
C ALA A 470 11.14 13.37 -13.03
N VAL A 471 10.13 13.65 -13.86
CA VAL A 471 9.71 12.75 -14.96
C VAL A 471 10.85 12.55 -15.96
N ALA A 472 11.52 13.62 -16.41
CA ALA A 472 12.66 13.53 -17.32
C ALA A 472 13.77 12.64 -16.73
N PHE A 473 14.11 12.84 -15.45
CA PHE A 473 15.13 12.02 -14.78
C PHE A 473 14.75 10.53 -14.75
N MET A 474 13.48 10.20 -14.48
CA MET A 474 12.99 8.82 -14.50
C MET A 474 13.06 8.21 -15.90
N THR A 475 12.58 8.94 -16.91
CA THR A 475 12.52 8.48 -18.31
C THR A 475 13.92 8.24 -18.89
N ASP A 476 14.88 9.11 -18.59
CA ASP A 476 16.24 9.03 -19.10
C ASP A 476 17.05 7.87 -18.49
N ASN A 477 16.67 7.41 -17.31
CA ASN A 477 17.43 6.40 -16.58
C ASN A 477 16.81 5.01 -16.61
N THR A 478 15.50 4.87 -16.74
CA THR A 478 14.80 3.57 -16.69
C THR A 478 14.43 3.04 -18.07
N ALA A 479 14.09 1.76 -18.14
CA ALA A 479 13.43 1.14 -19.29
C ALA A 479 11.90 1.08 -19.12
N LEU A 480 11.35 1.63 -18.05
CA LEU A 480 9.90 1.63 -17.76
C LEU A 480 9.10 2.27 -18.89
N SER A 481 7.85 1.84 -19.02
CA SER A 481 6.89 2.48 -19.91
C SER A 481 6.48 3.87 -19.41
N HIS A 482 5.96 4.72 -20.28
CA HIS A 482 5.44 6.03 -19.88
C HIS A 482 4.25 5.97 -18.91
N ALA A 483 3.49 4.87 -18.91
CA ALA A 483 2.38 4.66 -17.99
C ALA A 483 2.83 4.39 -16.55
N ASN A 484 4.01 3.78 -16.37
CA ASN A 484 4.61 3.49 -15.06
C ASN A 484 5.37 4.71 -14.51
#